data_6eb144215ec1158fee4a34c23fd2d1e1
#
_entry.id   6eb144215ec1158fee4a34c23fd2d1e1
#
_cell.length_a   1.000
_cell.length_b   1.000
_cell.length_c   1.000
_cell.angle_alpha   90.00
_cell.angle_beta   90.00
_cell.angle_gamma   90.00
#
_symmetry.space_group_name_H-M   'P 1'
#
loop_
_entity.id
_entity.type
_entity.pdbx_description
1 polymer ?
#
loop_
_entity_poly.entity_id
_entity_poly.type
_entity_poly.pdbx_seq_one_letter_code
_entity_poly.pdbx_strand_id
1 'polypeptide(L)'
;MRETSRYMVGRTLINSAQRLAFGEWGALELSKVEKDNLKDADAAFNSYLHDFPLGIYAASARGLLRRVYWLGGDQTRLAEAFDTAFADSEKGATNVTLLDLVQEADAKLLGSVEIDQIKSPQFLAIIDLMRMRSDGPQSGGPANASLTLADLEAQKDRFASNPVLYKYLLAAFHVYVDDRPEQALGLLPNLSGGAMGYFAFSQQTLRVLALEAGKQFDTERKLLLQMLPLAKQPFQSEQLQLALARLEERTGHVERVFAPESPIRDGAIRTILVEHSASAELLRQRIKDPKENASVVDAALYSLLYKELTGGKYQAFQADLALVTPHPSEFVTPFVATGESKGAEYRCPPLREVAAALQRVGSDAKSLNCVGELVRLSGVHYGQDVTPPETELGGSRSLFPGTNYSRLDGYLKVIATTQAEDDARAYALFRAVQCFARSGNNQCGSQEIPPATRKQWFQTLHKEYPDSIWAKSLKYYW
;
A
#
# COMPACT_ATOMS: atom_id res chain seq x y z
N MET A 1 -10.53 7.70 -46.72
CA MET A 1 -11.70 6.79 -46.76
C MET A 1 -11.32 5.31 -46.88
N ARG A 2 -10.48 4.90 -47.83
CA ARG A 2 -10.11 3.47 -48.01
C ARG A 2 -9.43 2.84 -46.77
N GLU A 3 -8.51 3.54 -46.15
CA GLU A 3 -7.81 3.08 -44.95
C GLU A 3 -8.76 2.92 -43.74
N THR A 4 -9.57 3.96 -43.46
CA THR A 4 -10.56 3.93 -42.38
C THR A 4 -11.57 2.80 -42.53
N SER A 5 -12.07 2.57 -43.78
CA SER A 5 -13.03 1.49 -44.03
C SER A 5 -12.43 0.11 -43.72
N ARG A 6 -11.17 -0.14 -44.11
CA ARG A 6 -10.45 -1.39 -43.85
C ARG A 6 -10.31 -1.65 -42.34
N TYR A 7 -9.89 -0.63 -41.59
CA TYR A 7 -9.78 -0.74 -40.12
C TYR A 7 -11.14 -0.97 -39.45
N MET A 8 -12.19 -0.27 -39.93
CA MET A 8 -13.54 -0.40 -39.33
C MET A 8 -14.17 -1.78 -39.52
N VAL A 9 -13.81 -2.51 -40.60
CA VAL A 9 -14.26 -3.91 -40.77
C VAL A 9 -13.82 -4.76 -39.57
N GLY A 10 -12.54 -4.74 -39.23
CA GLY A 10 -12.03 -5.48 -38.06
C GLY A 10 -12.70 -5.06 -36.76
N ARG A 11 -12.94 -3.75 -36.56
CA ARG A 11 -13.65 -3.25 -35.35
C ARG A 11 -15.09 -3.75 -35.26
N THR A 12 -15.81 -3.78 -36.36
CA THR A 12 -17.20 -4.26 -36.36
C THR A 12 -17.25 -5.75 -36.05
N LEU A 13 -16.35 -6.53 -36.66
CA LEU A 13 -16.27 -7.97 -36.44
C LEU A 13 -15.92 -8.33 -34.97
N ILE A 14 -14.93 -7.65 -34.35
CA ILE A 14 -14.59 -7.92 -32.96
C ILE A 14 -15.72 -7.50 -32.01
N ASN A 15 -16.44 -6.42 -32.30
CA ASN A 15 -17.60 -6.01 -31.51
C ASN A 15 -18.74 -7.06 -31.60
N SER A 16 -18.96 -7.63 -32.79
CA SER A 16 -19.91 -8.74 -32.95
C SER A 16 -19.45 -9.97 -32.17
N ALA A 17 -18.18 -10.35 -32.30
CA ALA A 17 -17.64 -11.53 -31.66
C ALA A 17 -17.78 -11.50 -30.12
N GLN A 18 -17.64 -10.34 -29.49
CA GLN A 18 -17.67 -10.20 -28.04
C GLN A 18 -19.03 -9.83 -27.43
N ARG A 19 -20.06 -9.61 -28.24
CA ARG A 19 -21.33 -9.01 -27.80
C ARG A 19 -21.99 -9.72 -26.61
N LEU A 20 -21.88 -11.05 -26.55
CA LEU A 20 -22.43 -11.89 -25.48
C LEU A 20 -21.36 -12.53 -24.60
N ALA A 21 -20.07 -12.17 -24.81
CA ALA A 21 -18.93 -12.85 -24.20
C ALA A 21 -18.65 -12.47 -22.74
N PHE A 22 -19.36 -11.49 -22.18
CA PHE A 22 -19.12 -11.03 -20.81
C PHE A 22 -20.32 -11.31 -19.92
N GLY A 23 -20.07 -11.93 -18.76
CA GLY A 23 -21.06 -12.14 -17.72
C GLY A 23 -21.46 -10.85 -16.97
N GLU A 24 -22.38 -10.99 -16.01
CA GLU A 24 -22.94 -9.86 -15.23
C GLU A 24 -21.87 -8.99 -14.57
N TRP A 25 -20.77 -9.59 -14.12
CA TRP A 25 -19.64 -8.92 -13.46
C TRP A 25 -18.46 -8.61 -14.40
N GLY A 26 -18.67 -8.67 -15.71
CA GLY A 26 -17.64 -8.40 -16.71
C GLY A 26 -16.60 -9.53 -16.90
N ALA A 27 -16.80 -10.69 -16.29
CA ALA A 27 -15.93 -11.85 -16.51
C ALA A 27 -16.11 -12.40 -17.93
N LEU A 28 -14.98 -12.71 -18.61
CA LEU A 28 -14.99 -13.28 -19.95
C LEU A 28 -15.42 -14.76 -19.92
N GLU A 29 -16.43 -15.08 -20.72
CA GLU A 29 -16.92 -16.45 -20.97
C GLU A 29 -16.54 -16.88 -22.39
N LEU A 30 -15.38 -17.55 -22.51
CA LEU A 30 -14.82 -17.98 -23.82
C LEU A 30 -15.79 -18.80 -24.68
N SER A 31 -16.69 -19.55 -24.05
CA SER A 31 -17.72 -20.35 -24.75
C SER A 31 -18.80 -19.49 -25.43
N LYS A 32 -18.95 -18.24 -25.04
CA LYS A 32 -19.92 -17.28 -25.61
C LYS A 32 -19.33 -16.36 -26.66
N VAL A 33 -18.02 -16.47 -26.96
CA VAL A 33 -17.36 -15.73 -28.02
C VAL A 33 -17.76 -16.31 -29.38
N GLU A 34 -18.23 -15.46 -30.30
CA GLU A 34 -18.56 -15.88 -31.68
C GLU A 34 -17.27 -16.06 -32.49
N LYS A 35 -16.81 -17.30 -32.61
CA LYS A 35 -15.50 -17.68 -33.13
C LYS A 35 -15.30 -17.30 -34.60
N ASP A 36 -16.34 -17.38 -35.46
CA ASP A 36 -16.26 -17.02 -36.85
C ASP A 36 -15.99 -15.52 -37.01
N ASN A 37 -16.76 -14.67 -36.36
CA ASN A 37 -16.52 -13.22 -36.34
C ASN A 37 -15.14 -12.87 -35.76
N LEU A 38 -14.64 -13.61 -34.78
CA LEU A 38 -13.32 -13.40 -34.22
C LEU A 38 -12.20 -13.74 -35.20
N LYS A 39 -12.32 -14.85 -35.97
CA LYS A 39 -11.41 -15.26 -37.03
C LYS A 39 -11.38 -14.23 -38.14
N ASP A 40 -12.55 -13.74 -38.54
CA ASP A 40 -12.65 -12.71 -39.58
C ASP A 40 -12.09 -11.37 -39.14
N ALA A 41 -12.20 -11.02 -37.82
CA ALA A 41 -11.58 -9.85 -37.25
C ALA A 41 -10.04 -9.97 -37.29
N ASP A 42 -9.48 -11.13 -36.92
CA ASP A 42 -8.04 -11.43 -37.03
C ASP A 42 -7.55 -11.20 -38.48
N ALA A 43 -8.21 -11.81 -39.45
CA ALA A 43 -7.87 -11.65 -40.86
C ALA A 43 -7.96 -10.18 -41.32
N ALA A 44 -9.01 -9.47 -40.92
CA ALA A 44 -9.23 -8.07 -41.31
C ALA A 44 -8.14 -7.14 -40.74
N PHE A 45 -7.75 -7.28 -39.47
CA PHE A 45 -6.68 -6.46 -38.88
C PHE A 45 -5.31 -6.78 -39.46
N ASN A 46 -5.00 -8.06 -39.70
CA ASN A 46 -3.75 -8.44 -40.37
C ASN A 46 -3.68 -7.93 -41.80
N SER A 47 -4.78 -8.01 -42.59
CA SER A 47 -4.86 -7.41 -43.93
C SER A 47 -4.70 -5.89 -43.87
N TYR A 48 -5.31 -5.23 -42.90
CA TYR A 48 -5.12 -3.79 -42.72
C TYR A 48 -3.66 -3.43 -42.43
N LEU A 49 -2.99 -4.14 -41.52
CA LEU A 49 -1.59 -3.88 -41.16
C LEU A 49 -0.61 -4.20 -42.30
N HIS A 50 -0.96 -5.18 -43.14
CA HIS A 50 -0.21 -5.46 -44.39
C HIS A 50 -0.32 -4.31 -45.37
N ASP A 51 -1.54 -3.80 -45.62
CA ASP A 51 -1.79 -2.74 -46.62
C ASP A 51 -1.33 -1.35 -46.11
N PHE A 52 -1.39 -1.12 -44.79
CA PHE A 52 -1.10 0.16 -44.11
C PHE A 52 -0.21 -0.01 -42.86
N PRO A 53 1.05 -0.48 -43.00
CA PRO A 53 1.92 -0.79 -41.87
C PRO A 53 2.25 0.42 -40.99
N LEU A 54 2.22 1.64 -41.57
CA LEU A 54 2.42 2.93 -40.88
C LEU A 54 1.15 3.79 -40.96
N GLY A 55 -0.01 3.18 -41.16
CA GLY A 55 -1.29 3.86 -41.22
C GLY A 55 -1.70 4.48 -39.91
N ILE A 56 -2.60 5.46 -39.97
CA ILE A 56 -3.07 6.21 -38.75
C ILE A 56 -3.72 5.33 -37.72
N TYR A 57 -4.21 4.14 -38.08
CA TYR A 57 -4.79 3.15 -37.17
C TYR A 57 -3.88 1.95 -36.91
N ALA A 58 -2.62 1.94 -37.34
CA ALA A 58 -1.76 0.77 -37.25
C ALA A 58 -1.51 0.37 -35.77
N ALA A 59 -1.18 1.33 -34.91
CA ALA A 59 -1.02 1.08 -33.48
C ALA A 59 -2.31 0.56 -32.82
N SER A 60 -3.47 1.13 -33.20
CA SER A 60 -4.78 0.68 -32.68
C SER A 60 -5.13 -0.73 -33.21
N ALA A 61 -4.83 -1.06 -34.46
CA ALA A 61 -5.06 -2.40 -35.01
C ALA A 61 -4.23 -3.47 -34.29
N ARG A 62 -2.94 -3.19 -33.99
CA ARG A 62 -2.10 -4.08 -33.14
C ARG A 62 -2.70 -4.27 -31.73
N GLY A 63 -3.20 -3.20 -31.12
CA GLY A 63 -3.89 -3.29 -29.84
C GLY A 63 -5.16 -4.14 -29.89
N LEU A 64 -5.93 -4.05 -30.98
CA LEU A 64 -7.13 -4.86 -31.16
C LEU A 64 -6.81 -6.32 -31.48
N LEU A 65 -5.68 -6.62 -32.12
CA LEU A 65 -5.20 -8.00 -32.27
C LEU A 65 -4.90 -8.67 -30.94
N ARG A 66 -4.31 -7.96 -29.95
CA ARG A 66 -4.19 -8.49 -28.59
C ARG A 66 -5.55 -8.87 -28.01
N ARG A 67 -6.57 -8.03 -28.25
CA ARG A 67 -7.95 -8.34 -27.81
C ARG A 67 -8.53 -9.55 -28.54
N VAL A 68 -8.27 -9.70 -29.83
CA VAL A 68 -8.67 -10.89 -30.62
C VAL A 68 -8.06 -12.15 -30.02
N TYR A 69 -6.77 -12.16 -29.74
CA TYR A 69 -6.08 -13.32 -29.19
C TYR A 69 -6.57 -13.68 -27.79
N TRP A 70 -6.79 -12.68 -26.95
CA TRP A 70 -7.38 -12.87 -25.62
C TRP A 70 -8.79 -13.46 -25.66
N LEU A 71 -9.68 -12.93 -26.51
CA LEU A 71 -11.04 -13.44 -26.72
C LEU A 71 -11.03 -14.86 -27.33
N GLY A 72 -10.01 -15.20 -28.09
CA GLY A 72 -9.82 -16.53 -28.69
C GLY A 72 -9.18 -17.55 -27.76
N GLY A 73 -8.65 -17.13 -26.61
CA GLY A 73 -7.87 -17.99 -25.72
C GLY A 73 -6.50 -18.36 -26.29
N ASP A 74 -5.98 -17.65 -27.29
CA ASP A 74 -4.70 -17.91 -27.92
C ASP A 74 -3.57 -17.25 -27.12
N GLN A 75 -3.16 -17.88 -26.06
CA GLN A 75 -2.14 -17.37 -25.14
C GLN A 75 -0.78 -17.19 -25.80
N THR A 76 -0.42 -18.02 -26.76
CA THR A 76 0.86 -17.93 -27.47
C THR A 76 0.94 -16.64 -28.31
N ARG A 77 -0.06 -16.40 -29.18
CA ARG A 77 -0.10 -15.17 -29.99
C ARG A 77 -0.32 -13.93 -29.13
N LEU A 78 -1.05 -14.05 -28.04
CA LEU A 78 -1.22 -12.96 -27.09
C LEU A 78 0.11 -12.55 -26.45
N ALA A 79 0.93 -13.50 -26.01
CA ALA A 79 2.25 -13.25 -25.45
C ALA A 79 3.20 -12.59 -26.47
N GLU A 80 3.23 -13.10 -27.72
CA GLU A 80 4.03 -12.52 -28.82
C GLU A 80 3.59 -11.08 -29.16
N ALA A 81 2.28 -10.81 -29.10
CA ALA A 81 1.74 -9.47 -29.33
C ALA A 81 2.07 -8.48 -28.20
N PHE A 82 2.14 -8.95 -26.96
CA PHE A 82 2.63 -8.15 -25.84
C PHE A 82 4.12 -7.86 -25.95
N ASP A 83 4.97 -8.84 -26.29
CA ASP A 83 6.40 -8.61 -26.53
C ASP A 83 6.62 -7.49 -27.54
N THR A 84 5.90 -7.55 -28.67
CA THR A 84 5.95 -6.50 -29.71
C THR A 84 5.51 -5.14 -29.14
N ALA A 85 4.41 -5.11 -28.37
CA ALA A 85 3.87 -3.87 -27.84
C ALA A 85 4.81 -3.23 -26.79
N PHE A 86 5.48 -4.01 -25.95
CA PHE A 86 6.48 -3.48 -25.02
C PHE A 86 7.72 -2.93 -25.75
N ALA A 87 8.22 -3.63 -26.77
CA ALA A 87 9.31 -3.15 -27.61
C ALA A 87 8.94 -1.86 -28.38
N ASP A 88 7.71 -1.74 -28.86
CA ASP A 88 7.19 -0.53 -29.52
C ASP A 88 7.01 0.62 -28.50
N SER A 89 6.63 0.33 -27.25
CA SER A 89 6.52 1.32 -26.17
C SER A 89 7.88 1.95 -25.85
N GLU A 90 8.94 1.18 -25.80
CA GLU A 90 10.31 1.69 -25.57
C GLU A 90 10.75 2.66 -26.70
N LYS A 91 10.24 2.49 -27.92
CA LYS A 91 10.51 3.34 -29.08
C LYS A 91 9.53 4.52 -29.24
N GLY A 92 8.54 4.62 -28.33
CA GLY A 92 7.45 5.61 -28.45
C GLY A 92 6.49 5.34 -29.63
N ALA A 93 6.40 4.10 -30.12
CA ALA A 93 5.61 3.72 -31.27
C ALA A 93 4.25 3.09 -30.93
N THR A 94 3.82 3.15 -29.68
CA THR A 94 2.52 2.68 -29.20
C THR A 94 1.55 3.84 -28.96
N ASN A 95 0.24 3.56 -29.00
CA ASN A 95 -0.84 4.51 -28.68
C ASN A 95 -1.43 4.32 -27.28
N VAL A 96 -0.82 3.47 -26.46
CA VAL A 96 -1.19 3.23 -25.05
C VAL A 96 0.00 3.57 -24.15
N THR A 97 -0.27 3.95 -22.92
CA THR A 97 0.80 4.21 -21.95
C THR A 97 1.45 2.91 -21.52
N LEU A 98 2.68 2.99 -21.00
CA LEU A 98 3.35 1.81 -20.44
C LEU A 98 2.54 1.22 -19.28
N LEU A 99 1.92 2.05 -18.44
CA LEU A 99 1.09 1.60 -17.33
C LEU A 99 -0.13 0.80 -17.82
N ASP A 100 -0.84 1.32 -18.83
CA ASP A 100 -1.99 0.62 -19.41
C ASP A 100 -1.58 -0.72 -20.00
N LEU A 101 -0.39 -0.77 -20.66
CA LEU A 101 0.13 -2.00 -21.25
C LEU A 101 0.48 -3.05 -20.19
N VAL A 102 1.10 -2.62 -19.09
CA VAL A 102 1.40 -3.50 -17.93
C VAL A 102 0.11 -4.04 -17.32
N GLN A 103 -0.88 -3.19 -17.07
CA GLN A 103 -2.17 -3.60 -16.50
C GLN A 103 -2.93 -4.55 -17.45
N GLU A 104 -2.86 -4.29 -18.76
CA GLU A 104 -3.48 -5.16 -19.76
C GLU A 104 -2.82 -6.55 -19.78
N ALA A 105 -1.49 -6.64 -19.72
CA ALA A 105 -0.75 -7.90 -19.67
C ALA A 105 -1.05 -8.69 -18.38
N ASP A 106 -1.08 -8.01 -17.24
CA ASP A 106 -1.42 -8.60 -15.94
C ASP A 106 -2.83 -9.23 -15.97
N ALA A 107 -3.82 -8.45 -16.45
CA ALA A 107 -5.22 -8.89 -16.45
C ALA A 107 -5.52 -9.98 -17.49
N LYS A 108 -4.79 -10.02 -18.62
CA LYS A 108 -5.18 -10.87 -19.77
C LYS A 108 -4.24 -12.03 -20.04
N LEU A 109 -3.00 -11.98 -19.54
CA LEU A 109 -1.99 -13.00 -19.85
C LEU A 109 -1.42 -13.65 -18.58
N LEU A 110 -0.83 -12.86 -17.69
CA LEU A 110 0.04 -13.38 -16.65
C LEU A 110 -0.66 -14.27 -15.61
N GLY A 111 -1.96 -14.03 -15.36
CA GLY A 111 -2.74 -14.81 -14.39
C GLY A 111 -3.28 -16.15 -14.91
N SER A 112 -3.23 -16.43 -16.22
CA SER A 112 -3.91 -17.58 -16.82
C SER A 112 -3.07 -18.40 -17.80
N VAL A 113 -1.83 -17.99 -18.05
CA VAL A 113 -1.01 -18.61 -19.10
C VAL A 113 -0.30 -19.88 -18.59
N GLU A 114 -0.34 -20.94 -19.40
CA GLU A 114 0.44 -22.15 -19.17
C GLU A 114 1.88 -21.94 -19.64
N ILE A 115 2.87 -22.36 -18.80
CA ILE A 115 4.30 -22.12 -19.05
C ILE A 115 4.76 -22.66 -20.41
N ASP A 116 4.22 -23.79 -20.84
CA ASP A 116 4.59 -24.41 -22.12
C ASP A 116 4.11 -23.64 -23.35
N GLN A 117 3.10 -22.80 -23.17
CA GLN A 117 2.56 -21.95 -24.26
C GLN A 117 3.37 -20.67 -24.46
N ILE A 118 4.21 -20.29 -23.49
CA ILE A 118 5.05 -19.10 -23.55
C ILE A 118 6.30 -19.38 -24.36
N LYS A 119 6.48 -18.67 -25.47
CA LYS A 119 7.70 -18.75 -26.31
C LYS A 119 8.69 -17.64 -25.96
N SER A 120 8.21 -16.51 -25.51
CA SER A 120 9.00 -15.35 -25.16
C SER A 120 9.82 -15.59 -23.91
N PRO A 121 11.16 -15.46 -23.95
CA PRO A 121 12.00 -15.52 -22.76
C PRO A 121 11.63 -14.46 -21.70
N GLN A 122 11.17 -13.29 -22.13
CA GLN A 122 10.77 -12.19 -21.25
C GLN A 122 9.54 -12.57 -20.42
N PHE A 123 8.48 -13.07 -21.04
CA PHE A 123 7.28 -13.49 -20.28
C PHE A 123 7.52 -14.74 -19.45
N LEU A 124 8.34 -15.66 -19.92
CA LEU A 124 8.76 -16.81 -19.11
C LEU A 124 9.49 -16.33 -17.84
N ALA A 125 10.41 -15.38 -17.98
CA ALA A 125 11.11 -14.77 -16.85
C ALA A 125 10.17 -14.09 -15.86
N ILE A 126 9.15 -13.36 -16.34
CA ILE A 126 8.14 -12.72 -15.48
C ILE A 126 7.37 -13.76 -14.68
N ILE A 127 6.93 -14.84 -15.31
CA ILE A 127 6.21 -15.92 -14.64
C ILE A 127 7.09 -16.60 -13.58
N ASP A 128 8.35 -16.89 -13.89
CA ASP A 128 9.27 -17.45 -12.92
C ASP A 128 9.52 -16.51 -11.74
N LEU A 129 9.66 -15.20 -11.98
CA LEU A 129 9.76 -14.20 -10.90
C LEU A 129 8.48 -14.13 -10.05
N MET A 130 7.30 -14.25 -10.66
CA MET A 130 6.03 -14.32 -9.92
C MET A 130 6.00 -15.57 -9.03
N ARG A 131 6.42 -16.74 -9.56
CA ARG A 131 6.53 -17.99 -8.79
C ARG A 131 7.52 -17.91 -7.63
N MET A 132 8.68 -17.26 -7.82
CA MET A 132 9.67 -17.02 -6.76
C MET A 132 9.16 -16.16 -5.61
N ARG A 133 8.22 -15.25 -5.90
CA ARG A 133 7.71 -14.24 -4.94
C ARG A 133 6.35 -14.59 -4.37
N SER A 134 5.75 -15.71 -4.79
CA SER A 134 4.44 -16.11 -4.32
C SER A 134 4.56 -16.83 -2.97
N ASP A 135 3.76 -16.41 -1.99
CA ASP A 135 3.68 -17.03 -0.66
C ASP A 135 2.91 -18.38 -0.67
N GLY A 136 2.78 -19.03 -1.84
CA GLY A 136 2.08 -20.29 -2.03
C GLY A 136 0.65 -20.16 -2.58
N PRO A 137 -0.17 -21.22 -2.53
CA PRO A 137 -1.44 -21.37 -3.27
C PRO A 137 -2.53 -20.34 -2.93
N GLN A 138 -2.37 -19.55 -1.89
CA GLN A 138 -3.38 -18.59 -1.42
C GLN A 138 -3.30 -17.22 -2.08
N SER A 139 -2.25 -16.92 -2.82
CA SER A 139 -2.01 -15.58 -3.39
C SER A 139 -2.59 -15.35 -4.80
N GLY A 140 -3.35 -16.29 -5.34
CA GLY A 140 -4.03 -16.12 -6.65
C GLY A 140 -3.10 -15.92 -7.85
N GLY A 141 -1.80 -16.21 -7.68
CA GLY A 141 -0.81 -16.14 -8.75
C GLY A 141 -0.83 -17.38 -9.65
N PRO A 142 -0.10 -17.37 -10.79
CA PRO A 142 -0.04 -18.49 -11.71
C PRO A 142 0.48 -19.73 -10.98
N ALA A 143 -0.42 -20.67 -10.91
CA ALA A 143 -0.33 -22.05 -10.45
C ALA A 143 0.87 -22.48 -9.59
N ASN A 144 0.68 -22.54 -8.31
CA ASN A 144 0.67 -23.77 -7.51
C ASN A 144 1.98 -24.49 -7.22
N ALA A 145 3.15 -24.14 -7.71
CA ALA A 145 4.40 -24.79 -7.29
C ALA A 145 5.48 -23.73 -7.07
N SER A 146 6.13 -23.79 -5.91
CA SER A 146 7.38 -23.07 -5.67
C SER A 146 8.39 -23.46 -6.77
N LEU A 147 8.97 -22.46 -7.43
CA LEU A 147 10.00 -22.68 -8.44
C LEU A 147 11.25 -23.27 -7.76
N THR A 148 11.79 -24.35 -8.33
CA THR A 148 13.04 -24.95 -7.85
C THR A 148 14.23 -24.58 -8.74
N LEU A 149 15.45 -24.74 -8.25
CA LEU A 149 16.65 -24.51 -9.07
C LEU A 149 16.67 -25.47 -10.28
N ALA A 150 16.22 -26.72 -10.10
CA ALA A 150 16.13 -27.71 -11.17
C ALA A 150 15.16 -27.28 -12.28
N ASP A 151 14.04 -26.61 -11.94
CA ASP A 151 13.11 -26.05 -12.92
C ASP A 151 13.78 -24.97 -13.76
N LEU A 152 14.55 -24.06 -13.13
CA LEU A 152 15.31 -23.04 -13.84
C LEU A 152 16.39 -23.64 -14.75
N GLU A 153 17.10 -24.67 -14.28
CA GLU A 153 18.13 -25.34 -15.06
C GLU A 153 17.53 -26.05 -16.29
N ALA A 154 16.37 -26.67 -16.13
CA ALA A 154 15.64 -27.30 -17.26
C ALA A 154 15.17 -26.27 -18.32
N GLN A 155 14.95 -25.02 -17.94
CA GLN A 155 14.54 -23.96 -18.84
C GLN A 155 15.70 -23.22 -19.53
N LYS A 156 16.95 -23.50 -19.18
CA LYS A 156 18.14 -22.75 -19.63
C LYS A 156 18.20 -22.52 -21.14
N ASP A 157 17.88 -23.54 -21.93
CA ASP A 157 17.94 -23.48 -23.39
C ASP A 157 16.88 -22.52 -23.99
N ARG A 158 15.77 -22.29 -23.29
CA ARG A 158 14.74 -21.33 -23.67
C ARG A 158 15.23 -19.87 -23.60
N PHE A 159 16.30 -19.63 -22.85
CA PHE A 159 16.97 -18.32 -22.70
C PHE A 159 18.23 -18.19 -23.56
N ALA A 160 18.48 -19.08 -24.51
CA ALA A 160 19.68 -19.06 -25.35
C ALA A 160 19.85 -17.75 -26.11
N SER A 161 18.73 -17.09 -26.52
CA SER A 161 18.74 -15.77 -27.16
C SER A 161 19.02 -14.60 -26.20
N ASN A 162 18.89 -14.82 -24.89
CA ASN A 162 19.09 -13.79 -23.86
C ASN A 162 19.74 -14.38 -22.60
N PRO A 163 21.03 -14.76 -22.64
CA PRO A 163 21.72 -15.41 -21.51
C PRO A 163 21.89 -14.48 -20.30
N VAL A 164 21.80 -13.16 -20.51
CA VAL A 164 21.87 -12.18 -19.41
C VAL A 164 20.60 -12.21 -18.57
N LEU A 165 19.44 -12.41 -19.21
CA LEU A 165 18.17 -12.58 -18.53
C LEU A 165 18.15 -13.87 -17.67
N TYR A 166 18.74 -14.95 -18.20
CA TYR A 166 18.87 -16.20 -17.41
C TYR A 166 19.74 -16.02 -16.16
N LYS A 167 20.87 -15.31 -16.28
CA LYS A 167 21.70 -14.96 -15.10
C LYS A 167 20.94 -14.12 -14.08
N TYR A 168 20.11 -13.21 -14.55
CA TYR A 168 19.25 -12.41 -13.68
C TYR A 168 18.24 -13.27 -12.92
N LEU A 169 17.62 -14.27 -13.58
CA LEU A 169 16.70 -15.21 -12.93
C LEU A 169 17.41 -16.06 -11.86
N LEU A 170 18.62 -16.54 -12.12
CA LEU A 170 19.42 -17.24 -11.12
C LEU A 170 19.74 -16.34 -9.92
N ALA A 171 20.10 -15.08 -10.16
CA ALA A 171 20.31 -14.11 -9.08
C ALA A 171 19.02 -13.87 -8.28
N ALA A 172 17.87 -13.76 -8.97
CA ALA A 172 16.57 -13.59 -8.32
C ALA A 172 16.21 -14.82 -7.46
N PHE A 173 16.47 -16.03 -7.95
CA PHE A 173 16.29 -17.25 -7.18
C PHE A 173 17.10 -17.23 -5.88
N HIS A 174 18.37 -16.80 -5.95
CA HIS A 174 19.23 -16.69 -4.76
C HIS A 174 18.78 -15.64 -3.76
N VAL A 175 18.05 -14.62 -4.19
CA VAL A 175 17.48 -13.59 -3.29
C VAL A 175 16.14 -14.03 -2.70
N TYR A 176 15.23 -14.56 -3.54
CA TYR A 176 13.84 -14.78 -3.13
C TYR A 176 13.55 -16.18 -2.58
N VAL A 177 14.36 -17.17 -2.94
CA VAL A 177 14.03 -18.59 -2.65
C VAL A 177 15.04 -19.25 -1.72
N ASP A 178 16.34 -19.16 -2.02
CA ASP A 178 17.34 -19.92 -1.26
C ASP A 178 18.21 -19.11 -0.28
N ASP A 179 17.89 -17.81 -0.11
CA ASP A 179 18.52 -16.89 0.84
C ASP A 179 20.06 -16.87 0.75
N ARG A 180 20.58 -16.76 -0.47
CA ARG A 180 22.03 -16.70 -0.76
C ARG A 180 22.44 -15.38 -1.42
N PRO A 181 22.33 -14.26 -0.72
CA PRO A 181 22.53 -12.92 -1.32
C PRO A 181 23.92 -12.72 -1.93
N GLU A 182 24.97 -13.34 -1.40
CA GLU A 182 26.33 -13.22 -1.95
C GLU A 182 26.44 -13.88 -3.33
N GLN A 183 25.75 -15.00 -3.57
CA GLN A 183 25.72 -15.63 -4.88
C GLN A 183 24.97 -14.75 -5.89
N ALA A 184 23.87 -14.14 -5.47
CA ALA A 184 23.15 -13.16 -6.29
C ALA A 184 24.04 -11.98 -6.69
N LEU A 185 24.78 -11.40 -5.74
CA LEU A 185 25.71 -10.29 -6.00
C LEU A 185 26.80 -10.65 -7.01
N GLY A 186 27.26 -11.91 -7.02
CA GLY A 186 28.25 -12.40 -7.99
C GLY A 186 27.71 -12.55 -9.42
N LEU A 187 26.39 -12.71 -9.58
CA LEU A 187 25.72 -12.85 -10.88
C LEU A 187 25.29 -11.52 -11.50
N LEU A 188 25.11 -10.49 -10.67
CA LEU A 188 24.59 -9.19 -11.09
C LEU A 188 25.72 -8.22 -11.52
N PRO A 189 25.50 -7.44 -12.59
CA PRO A 189 26.49 -6.46 -13.03
C PRO A 189 26.62 -5.33 -12.01
N ASN A 190 27.78 -4.69 -11.98
CA ASN A 190 27.96 -3.41 -11.29
C ASN A 190 27.18 -2.31 -12.00
N LEU A 191 26.81 -1.25 -11.25
CA LEU A 191 26.16 -0.08 -11.79
C LEU A 191 27.09 0.55 -12.87
N SER A 192 26.55 0.77 -14.06
CA SER A 192 27.20 1.50 -15.14
C SER A 192 26.68 2.94 -15.18
N GLY A 193 27.50 3.87 -15.68
CA GLY A 193 27.06 5.24 -15.91
C GLY A 193 26.03 5.34 -17.03
N GLY A 194 25.20 6.37 -16.98
CA GLY A 194 24.14 6.64 -17.96
C GLY A 194 22.74 6.29 -17.49
N ALA A 195 21.72 6.71 -18.25
CA ALA A 195 20.32 6.43 -17.94
C ALA A 195 20.05 4.92 -17.94
N MET A 196 19.31 4.44 -16.94
CA MET A 196 18.98 3.03 -16.81
C MET A 196 17.68 2.70 -17.58
N GLY A 197 17.76 1.78 -18.56
CA GLY A 197 16.58 1.10 -19.05
C GLY A 197 15.98 0.17 -17.98
N TYR A 198 14.76 -0.32 -18.23
CA TYR A 198 14.02 -1.12 -17.22
C TYR A 198 14.76 -2.38 -16.77
N PHE A 199 15.41 -3.10 -17.68
CA PHE A 199 16.14 -4.31 -17.32
C PHE A 199 17.38 -4.01 -16.47
N ALA A 200 18.18 -3.00 -16.84
CA ALA A 200 19.30 -2.57 -16.04
C ALA A 200 18.85 -2.08 -14.65
N PHE A 201 17.73 -1.38 -14.57
CA PHE A 201 17.12 -0.98 -13.31
C PHE A 201 16.73 -2.19 -12.46
N SER A 202 16.08 -3.20 -13.05
CA SER A 202 15.72 -4.45 -12.36
C SER A 202 16.94 -5.19 -11.80
N GLN A 203 18.05 -5.22 -12.57
CA GLN A 203 19.31 -5.82 -12.09
C GLN A 203 19.87 -5.08 -10.88
N GLN A 204 19.87 -3.74 -10.90
CA GLN A 204 20.38 -2.95 -9.79
C GLN A 204 19.42 -2.99 -8.57
N THR A 205 18.12 -3.03 -8.78
CA THR A 205 17.14 -3.20 -7.71
C THR A 205 17.29 -4.56 -7.02
N LEU A 206 17.52 -5.63 -7.79
CA LEU A 206 17.81 -6.94 -7.23
C LEU A 206 19.12 -6.95 -6.44
N ARG A 207 20.13 -6.18 -6.90
CA ARG A 207 21.39 -5.97 -6.17
C ARG A 207 21.14 -5.23 -4.85
N VAL A 208 20.26 -4.23 -4.82
CA VAL A 208 19.82 -3.55 -3.58
C VAL A 208 19.22 -4.57 -2.61
N LEU A 209 18.28 -5.40 -3.07
CA LEU A 209 17.66 -6.44 -2.24
C LEU A 209 18.67 -7.46 -1.70
N ALA A 210 19.65 -7.87 -2.52
CA ALA A 210 20.71 -8.77 -2.07
C ALA A 210 21.62 -8.11 -1.01
N LEU A 211 21.92 -6.82 -1.13
CA LEU A 211 22.68 -6.06 -0.12
C LEU A 211 21.88 -5.92 1.18
N GLU A 212 20.57 -5.67 1.08
CA GLU A 212 19.64 -5.61 2.21
C GLU A 212 19.59 -6.95 2.96
N ALA A 213 19.41 -8.06 2.25
CA ALA A 213 19.42 -9.40 2.81
C ALA A 213 20.77 -9.74 3.47
N GLY A 214 21.87 -9.35 2.84
CA GLY A 214 23.23 -9.48 3.40
C GLY A 214 23.58 -8.46 4.49
N LYS A 215 22.64 -7.60 4.90
CA LYS A 215 22.83 -6.52 5.92
C LYS A 215 23.98 -5.56 5.61
N GLN A 216 24.28 -5.34 4.33
CA GLN A 216 25.32 -4.45 3.86
C GLN A 216 24.79 -3.02 3.65
N PHE A 217 24.17 -2.44 4.68
CA PHE A 217 23.36 -1.22 4.63
C PHE A 217 24.11 0.01 4.10
N ASP A 218 25.40 0.19 4.44
CA ASP A 218 26.20 1.31 3.93
C ASP A 218 26.43 1.19 2.41
N THR A 219 26.67 -0.03 1.91
CA THR A 219 26.85 -0.29 0.48
C THR A 219 25.55 -0.11 -0.27
N GLU A 220 24.45 -0.59 0.29
CA GLU A 220 23.09 -0.42 -0.22
C GLU A 220 22.73 1.06 -0.35
N ARG A 221 22.92 1.85 0.72
CA ARG A 221 22.68 3.29 0.71
C ARG A 221 23.48 3.99 -0.39
N LYS A 222 24.76 3.67 -0.51
CA LYS A 222 25.63 4.25 -1.54
C LYS A 222 25.12 3.91 -2.94
N LEU A 223 24.70 2.67 -3.18
CA LEU A 223 24.16 2.24 -4.46
C LEU A 223 22.87 3.00 -4.79
N LEU A 224 21.90 3.08 -3.86
CA LEU A 224 20.65 3.81 -4.05
C LEU A 224 20.87 5.28 -4.40
N LEU A 225 21.80 5.95 -3.69
CA LEU A 225 22.16 7.35 -3.99
C LEU A 225 22.81 7.52 -5.37
N GLN A 226 23.56 6.53 -5.84
CA GLN A 226 24.15 6.53 -7.18
C GLN A 226 23.11 6.26 -8.27
N MET A 227 22.08 5.43 -7.99
CA MET A 227 21.02 5.11 -8.95
C MET A 227 20.05 6.26 -9.16
N LEU A 228 19.70 7.04 -8.12
CA LEU A 228 18.71 8.11 -8.18
C LEU A 228 18.90 9.10 -9.32
N PRO A 229 20.10 9.68 -9.57
CA PRO A 229 20.30 10.60 -10.68
C PRO A 229 20.22 9.93 -12.08
N LEU A 230 20.32 8.59 -12.13
CA LEU A 230 20.24 7.80 -13.36
C LEU A 230 18.81 7.32 -13.66
N ALA A 231 17.88 7.44 -12.71
CA ALA A 231 16.49 7.04 -12.81
C ALA A 231 15.70 8.05 -13.66
N LYS A 232 15.52 7.74 -14.94
CA LYS A 232 14.87 8.64 -15.91
C LYS A 232 13.56 8.06 -16.48
N GLN A 233 13.32 6.79 -16.25
CA GLN A 233 12.09 6.13 -16.70
C GLN A 233 10.98 6.27 -15.63
N PRO A 234 9.70 6.21 -16.03
CA PRO A 234 8.58 6.16 -15.08
C PRO A 234 8.77 5.11 -13.97
N PHE A 235 8.34 5.43 -12.76
CA PHE A 235 8.40 4.60 -11.55
C PHE A 235 9.78 4.36 -10.94
N GLN A 236 10.89 4.62 -11.66
CA GLN A 236 12.22 4.34 -11.13
C GLN A 236 12.56 5.24 -9.94
N SER A 237 12.30 6.55 -10.05
CA SER A 237 12.61 7.51 -9.00
C SER A 237 11.83 7.23 -7.72
N GLU A 238 10.53 6.97 -7.85
CA GLU A 238 9.63 6.69 -6.75
C GLU A 238 10.04 5.42 -6.00
N GLN A 239 10.36 4.36 -6.73
CA GLN A 239 10.84 3.11 -6.14
C GLN A 239 12.15 3.28 -5.38
N LEU A 240 13.10 4.06 -5.93
CA LEU A 240 14.40 4.31 -5.27
C LEU A 240 14.24 5.20 -4.04
N GLN A 241 13.36 6.21 -4.08
CA GLN A 241 13.05 7.03 -2.92
C GLN A 241 12.42 6.18 -1.80
N LEU A 242 11.49 5.28 -2.14
CA LEU A 242 10.88 4.36 -1.18
C LEU A 242 11.92 3.40 -0.59
N ALA A 243 12.78 2.79 -1.40
CA ALA A 243 13.83 1.88 -0.94
C ALA A 243 14.81 2.60 0.00
N LEU A 244 15.24 3.82 -0.36
CA LEU A 244 16.13 4.62 0.47
C LEU A 244 15.47 5.04 1.78
N ALA A 245 14.18 5.43 1.76
CA ALA A 245 13.43 5.80 2.95
C ALA A 245 13.30 4.62 3.93
N ARG A 246 12.99 3.41 3.41
CA ARG A 246 12.94 2.19 4.22
C ARG A 246 14.29 1.86 4.85
N LEU A 247 15.37 2.01 4.09
CA LEU A 247 16.72 1.78 4.60
C LEU A 247 17.07 2.76 5.74
N GLU A 248 16.83 4.07 5.54
CA GLU A 248 17.08 5.08 6.57
C GLU A 248 16.22 4.84 7.83
N GLU A 249 14.97 4.45 7.66
CA GLU A 249 14.08 4.08 8.75
C GLU A 249 14.59 2.86 9.52
N ARG A 250 14.88 1.75 8.82
CA ARG A 250 15.36 0.49 9.41
C ARG A 250 16.67 0.66 10.16
N THR A 251 17.54 1.53 9.66
CA THR A 251 18.83 1.83 10.31
C THR A 251 18.74 2.90 11.40
N GLY A 252 17.54 3.42 11.70
CA GLY A 252 17.30 4.40 12.74
C GLY A 252 17.69 5.83 12.38
N HIS A 253 17.81 6.15 11.10
CA HIS A 253 18.24 7.44 10.57
C HIS A 253 17.13 8.19 9.83
N VAL A 254 15.91 8.15 10.35
CA VAL A 254 14.73 8.80 9.74
C VAL A 254 14.97 10.30 9.45
N GLU A 255 15.77 10.98 10.29
CA GLU A 255 16.12 12.39 10.11
C GLU A 255 16.80 12.69 8.77
N ARG A 256 17.53 11.72 8.20
CA ARG A 256 18.18 11.89 6.89
C ARG A 256 17.20 12.03 5.74
N VAL A 257 15.99 11.47 5.88
CA VAL A 257 14.92 11.64 4.89
C VAL A 257 14.48 13.10 4.79
N PHE A 258 14.58 13.83 5.90
CA PHE A 258 14.14 15.22 6.02
C PHE A 258 15.28 16.25 5.92
N ALA A 259 16.51 15.79 5.75
CA ALA A 259 17.66 16.68 5.57
C ALA A 259 17.51 17.53 4.30
N PRO A 260 18.05 18.78 4.27
CA PRO A 260 17.93 19.67 3.11
C PRO A 260 18.46 19.07 1.81
N GLU A 261 19.52 18.25 1.89
CA GLU A 261 20.15 17.54 0.78
C GLU A 261 19.50 16.20 0.44
N SER A 262 18.51 15.75 1.20
CA SER A 262 17.82 14.49 0.95
C SER A 262 17.27 14.43 -0.48
N PRO A 263 17.49 13.36 -1.22
CA PRO A 263 16.86 13.18 -2.52
C PRO A 263 15.40 12.73 -2.41
N ILE A 264 14.93 12.37 -1.20
CA ILE A 264 13.56 11.89 -0.97
C ILE A 264 12.64 13.11 -0.86
N ARG A 265 11.83 13.33 -1.91
CA ARG A 265 10.89 14.47 -2.02
C ARG A 265 9.44 14.03 -2.07
N ASP A 266 9.19 12.74 -2.20
CA ASP A 266 7.83 12.19 -2.24
C ASP A 266 7.08 12.49 -0.93
N GLY A 267 5.94 13.18 -1.07
CA GLY A 267 5.14 13.62 0.08
C GLY A 267 4.48 12.45 0.82
N ALA A 268 4.08 11.38 0.11
CA ALA A 268 3.46 10.23 0.74
C ALA A 268 4.47 9.44 1.59
N ILE A 269 5.70 9.23 1.08
CA ILE A 269 6.79 8.62 1.84
C ILE A 269 7.07 9.41 3.12
N ARG A 270 7.19 10.74 3.01
CA ARG A 270 7.48 11.62 4.15
C ARG A 270 6.32 11.61 5.16
N THR A 271 5.07 11.59 4.67
CA THR A 271 3.87 11.50 5.51
C THR A 271 3.87 10.21 6.34
N ILE A 272 4.09 9.04 5.74
CA ILE A 272 4.16 7.76 6.46
C ILE A 272 5.23 7.79 7.57
N LEU A 273 6.39 8.36 7.30
CA LEU A 273 7.46 8.44 8.31
C LEU A 273 7.14 9.38 9.47
N VAL A 274 6.48 10.51 9.25
CA VAL A 274 6.02 11.37 10.35
C VAL A 274 4.88 10.75 11.14
N GLU A 275 4.05 9.94 10.50
CA GLU A 275 2.98 9.20 11.16
C GLU A 275 3.51 8.12 12.10
N HIS A 276 4.43 7.29 11.63
CA HIS A 276 4.80 6.05 12.33
C HIS A 276 6.15 6.13 13.03
N SER A 277 7.18 6.68 12.38
CA SER A 277 8.57 6.47 12.76
C SER A 277 9.25 7.66 13.43
N ALA A 278 8.80 8.90 13.13
CA ALA A 278 9.44 10.12 13.57
C ALA A 278 9.42 10.34 15.09
N SER A 279 10.51 10.89 15.63
CA SER A 279 10.57 11.37 17.02
C SER A 279 9.75 12.67 17.21
N ALA A 280 9.37 12.98 18.45
CA ALA A 280 8.69 14.25 18.76
C ALA A 280 9.49 15.48 18.31
N GLU A 281 10.81 15.43 18.43
CA GLU A 281 11.68 16.52 17.99
C GLU A 281 11.65 16.69 16.47
N LEU A 282 11.75 15.60 15.72
CA LEU A 282 11.65 15.63 14.26
C LEU A 282 10.27 16.16 13.80
N LEU A 283 9.18 15.74 14.46
CA LEU A 283 7.85 16.26 14.17
C LEU A 283 7.78 17.79 14.35
N ARG A 284 8.29 18.34 15.48
CA ARG A 284 8.35 19.78 15.73
C ARG A 284 9.18 20.52 14.68
N GLN A 285 10.29 19.93 14.23
CA GLN A 285 11.11 20.50 13.15
C GLN A 285 10.35 20.57 11.83
N ARG A 286 9.60 19.51 11.48
CA ARG A 286 8.80 19.50 10.23
C ARG A 286 7.66 20.52 10.27
N ILE A 287 6.97 20.65 11.40
CA ILE A 287 5.90 21.64 11.59
C ILE A 287 6.41 23.08 11.42
N LYS A 288 7.64 23.34 11.84
CA LYS A 288 8.25 24.68 11.77
C LYS A 288 8.98 24.98 10.45
N ASP A 289 9.17 24.00 9.59
CA ASP A 289 9.90 24.18 8.34
C ASP A 289 8.99 24.81 7.27
N PRO A 290 9.25 26.09 6.86
CA PRO A 290 8.39 26.77 5.89
C PRO A 290 8.48 26.20 4.46
N LYS A 291 9.43 25.29 4.22
CA LYS A 291 9.61 24.62 2.91
C LYS A 291 9.00 23.23 2.88
N GLU A 292 8.49 22.74 4.02
CA GLU A 292 7.88 21.43 4.07
C GLU A 292 6.54 21.39 3.33
N ASN A 293 6.17 20.22 2.81
CA ASN A 293 4.87 20.02 2.17
C ASN A 293 3.74 20.17 3.20
N ALA A 294 2.69 20.89 2.84
CA ALA A 294 1.57 21.16 3.73
C ALA A 294 0.91 19.89 4.29
N SER A 295 0.81 18.81 3.48
CA SER A 295 0.27 17.53 3.95
C SER A 295 1.18 16.86 4.99
N VAL A 296 2.50 16.95 4.82
CA VAL A 296 3.48 16.44 5.80
C VAL A 296 3.43 17.25 7.09
N VAL A 297 3.29 18.59 7.00
CA VAL A 297 3.14 19.46 8.17
C VAL A 297 1.89 19.11 8.96
N ASP A 298 0.76 18.92 8.27
CA ASP A 298 -0.52 18.58 8.90
C ASP A 298 -0.46 17.20 9.58
N ALA A 299 0.08 16.19 8.89
CA ALA A 299 0.29 14.86 9.44
C ALA A 299 1.25 14.87 10.65
N ALA A 300 2.33 15.68 10.59
CA ALA A 300 3.28 15.81 11.69
C ALA A 300 2.63 16.48 12.91
N LEU A 301 1.82 17.52 12.71
CA LEU A 301 1.11 18.22 13.78
C LEU A 301 0.05 17.31 14.42
N TYR A 302 -0.75 16.61 13.61
CA TYR A 302 -1.72 15.64 14.11
C TYR A 302 -1.01 14.53 14.91
N SER A 303 0.03 13.92 14.35
CA SER A 303 0.77 12.82 14.97
C SER A 303 1.41 13.25 16.30
N LEU A 304 1.98 14.44 16.36
CA LEU A 304 2.58 15.00 17.59
C LEU A 304 1.53 15.13 18.69
N LEU A 305 0.45 15.86 18.41
CA LEU A 305 -0.60 16.12 19.39
C LEU A 305 -1.33 14.84 19.82
N TYR A 306 -1.63 13.96 18.86
CA TYR A 306 -2.27 12.68 19.13
C TYR A 306 -1.42 11.80 20.05
N LYS A 307 -0.14 11.58 19.68
CA LYS A 307 0.77 10.71 20.45
C LYS A 307 1.12 11.30 21.83
N GLU A 308 1.23 12.60 21.96
CA GLU A 308 1.46 13.24 23.25
C GLU A 308 0.26 13.11 24.18
N LEU A 309 -0.96 13.37 23.69
CA LEU A 309 -2.17 13.26 24.47
C LEU A 309 -2.45 11.81 24.89
N THR A 310 -2.43 10.89 23.93
CA THR A 310 -2.74 9.47 24.14
C THR A 310 -1.62 8.72 24.88
N GLY A 311 -0.38 9.14 24.71
CA GLY A 311 0.81 8.62 25.38
C GLY A 311 1.10 9.20 26.77
N GLY A 312 0.20 10.05 27.31
CA GLY A 312 0.34 10.61 28.66
C GLY A 312 1.40 11.72 28.76
N LYS A 313 1.79 12.34 27.65
CA LYS A 313 2.75 13.47 27.62
C LYS A 313 2.02 14.82 27.71
N TYR A 314 1.15 14.96 28.72
CA TYR A 314 0.19 16.08 28.80
C TYR A 314 0.85 17.45 28.85
N GLN A 315 2.01 17.59 29.51
CA GLN A 315 2.74 18.85 29.54
C GLN A 315 3.27 19.25 28.18
N ALA A 316 3.81 18.29 27.42
CA ALA A 316 4.29 18.51 26.06
C ALA A 316 3.12 18.86 25.12
N PHE A 317 2.02 18.10 25.20
CA PHE A 317 0.79 18.38 24.46
C PHE A 317 0.31 19.84 24.66
N GLN A 318 0.24 20.29 25.91
CA GLN A 318 -0.18 21.68 26.22
C GLN A 318 0.76 22.73 25.63
N ALA A 319 2.08 22.46 25.64
CA ALA A 319 3.06 23.37 25.04
C ALA A 319 2.95 23.39 23.51
N ASP A 320 2.78 22.22 22.89
CA ASP A 320 2.77 22.07 21.43
C ASP A 320 1.45 22.49 20.79
N LEU A 321 0.37 22.68 21.55
CA LEU A 321 -0.82 23.38 21.05
C LEU A 321 -0.52 24.78 20.48
N ALA A 322 0.58 25.41 20.91
CA ALA A 322 1.03 26.69 20.35
C ALA A 322 1.57 26.58 18.91
N LEU A 323 1.81 25.39 18.40
CA LEU A 323 2.23 25.14 17.00
C LEU A 323 1.04 25.16 16.03
N VAL A 324 -0.19 25.06 16.55
CA VAL A 324 -1.40 25.06 15.71
C VAL A 324 -1.63 26.43 15.14
N THR A 325 -1.80 26.51 13.82
CA THR A 325 -2.09 27.77 13.10
C THR A 325 -3.52 28.24 13.37
N PRO A 326 -3.85 29.51 13.08
CA PRO A 326 -5.21 30.03 13.25
C PRO A 326 -6.29 29.33 12.40
N HIS A 327 -5.89 28.67 11.33
CA HIS A 327 -6.78 27.92 10.43
C HIS A 327 -6.28 26.48 10.29
N PRO A 328 -6.46 25.64 11.32
CA PRO A 328 -6.02 24.25 11.28
C PRO A 328 -6.89 23.42 10.31
N SER A 329 -6.37 22.31 9.85
CA SER A 329 -7.16 21.31 9.13
C SER A 329 -8.32 20.78 9.98
N GLU A 330 -9.28 20.15 9.34
CA GLU A 330 -10.38 19.46 10.03
C GLU A 330 -9.88 18.40 11.03
N PHE A 331 -8.77 17.73 10.73
CA PHE A 331 -8.16 16.70 11.59
C PHE A 331 -7.51 17.30 12.84
N VAL A 332 -6.94 18.48 12.75
CA VAL A 332 -6.25 19.15 13.88
C VAL A 332 -7.24 19.99 14.70
N THR A 333 -8.32 20.48 14.09
CA THR A 333 -9.34 21.30 14.76
C THR A 333 -9.82 20.75 16.11
N PRO A 334 -10.08 19.44 16.29
CA PRO A 334 -10.52 18.88 17.58
C PRO A 334 -9.57 19.16 18.76
N PHE A 335 -8.26 19.26 18.50
CA PHE A 335 -7.27 19.49 19.55
C PHE A 335 -7.31 20.92 20.14
N VAL A 336 -7.79 21.89 19.37
CA VAL A 336 -7.84 23.30 19.77
C VAL A 336 -9.26 23.85 19.99
N ALA A 337 -10.27 22.99 19.88
CA ALA A 337 -11.65 23.39 20.13
C ALA A 337 -11.79 23.95 21.58
N THR A 338 -12.46 25.11 21.70
CA THR A 338 -12.60 25.83 22.97
C THR A 338 -13.94 25.57 23.68
N GLY A 339 -14.88 24.89 23.02
CA GLY A 339 -16.19 24.55 23.56
C GLY A 339 -16.32 23.06 23.88
N GLU A 340 -17.37 22.71 24.63
CA GLU A 340 -17.75 21.32 24.79
C GLU A 340 -18.04 20.67 23.44
N SER A 341 -17.77 19.36 23.32
CA SER A 341 -18.05 18.58 22.10
C SER A 341 -19.54 18.64 21.75
N LYS A 342 -19.86 19.31 20.63
CA LYS A 342 -21.25 19.40 20.17
C LYS A 342 -21.68 18.09 19.52
N GLY A 343 -22.86 17.60 19.88
CA GLY A 343 -23.45 16.37 19.30
C GLY A 343 -22.91 15.06 19.87
N ALA A 344 -22.03 15.10 20.86
CA ALA A 344 -21.62 13.90 21.60
C ALA A 344 -22.60 13.63 22.75
N GLU A 345 -22.97 12.36 22.91
CA GLU A 345 -23.79 11.92 24.04
C GLU A 345 -23.04 12.11 25.37
N TYR A 346 -21.71 11.92 25.37
CA TYR A 346 -20.83 12.15 26.51
C TYR A 346 -20.11 13.49 26.34
N ARG A 347 -20.40 14.45 27.23
CA ARG A 347 -19.88 15.82 27.15
C ARG A 347 -18.45 15.91 27.67
N CYS A 348 -17.55 16.36 26.82
CA CYS A 348 -16.15 16.55 27.14
C CYS A 348 -15.76 18.03 27.14
N PRO A 349 -14.98 18.50 28.14
CA PRO A 349 -14.38 19.81 28.11
C PRO A 349 -13.31 19.91 27.00
N PRO A 350 -12.80 21.13 26.72
CA PRO A 350 -11.68 21.31 25.80
C PRO A 350 -10.49 20.40 26.14
N LEU A 351 -9.82 19.86 25.13
CA LEU A 351 -8.73 18.89 25.35
C LEU A 351 -7.55 19.47 26.15
N ARG A 352 -7.36 20.78 26.13
CA ARG A 352 -6.40 21.47 27.02
C ARG A 352 -6.75 21.24 28.49
N GLU A 353 -8.02 21.30 28.85
CA GLU A 353 -8.50 21.04 30.21
C GLU A 353 -8.41 19.56 30.57
N VAL A 354 -8.76 18.68 29.64
CA VAL A 354 -8.58 17.23 29.75
C VAL A 354 -7.13 16.89 30.06
N ALA A 355 -6.18 17.42 29.27
CA ALA A 355 -4.76 17.20 29.49
C ALA A 355 -4.28 17.76 30.83
N ALA A 356 -4.77 18.94 31.25
CA ALA A 356 -4.44 19.53 32.55
C ALA A 356 -4.97 18.68 33.72
N ALA A 357 -6.17 18.12 33.61
CA ALA A 357 -6.74 17.23 34.61
C ALA A 357 -5.93 15.93 34.72
N LEU A 358 -5.61 15.29 33.60
CA LEU A 358 -4.80 14.06 33.55
C LEU A 358 -3.35 14.28 34.00
N GLN A 359 -2.79 15.48 33.80
CA GLN A 359 -1.48 15.83 34.35
C GLN A 359 -1.49 15.90 35.88
N ARG A 360 -2.59 16.39 36.48
CA ARG A 360 -2.75 16.45 37.96
C ARG A 360 -3.09 15.09 38.53
N VAL A 361 -4.04 14.40 37.92
CA VAL A 361 -4.55 13.09 38.37
C VAL A 361 -4.61 12.16 37.16
N GLY A 362 -3.60 11.32 36.96
CA GLY A 362 -3.48 10.44 35.80
C GLY A 362 -4.63 9.42 35.65
N SER A 363 -5.46 9.24 36.67
CA SER A 363 -6.66 8.40 36.70
C SER A 363 -7.97 9.19 36.66
N ASP A 364 -7.95 10.48 36.29
CA ASP A 364 -9.18 11.27 36.16
C ASP A 364 -10.14 10.61 35.17
N ALA A 365 -11.24 10.06 35.69
CA ALA A 365 -12.14 9.17 34.95
C ALA A 365 -12.83 9.89 33.77
N LYS A 366 -13.28 11.12 34.02
CA LYS A 366 -13.91 11.91 32.95
C LYS A 366 -12.96 12.22 31.81
N SER A 367 -11.74 12.62 32.15
CA SER A 367 -10.72 12.95 31.15
C SER A 367 -10.25 11.73 30.37
N LEU A 368 -10.09 10.56 31.00
CA LEU A 368 -9.76 9.32 30.31
C LEU A 368 -10.85 8.94 29.29
N ASN A 369 -12.13 9.04 29.68
CA ASN A 369 -13.25 8.84 28.76
C ASN A 369 -13.20 9.85 27.60
N CYS A 370 -12.85 11.10 27.86
CA CYS A 370 -12.80 12.15 26.85
C CYS A 370 -11.66 11.95 25.84
N VAL A 371 -10.53 11.39 26.24
CA VAL A 371 -9.49 10.94 25.28
C VAL A 371 -10.05 9.83 24.38
N GLY A 372 -10.79 8.88 24.92
CA GLY A 372 -11.48 7.85 24.16
C GLY A 372 -12.51 8.42 23.19
N GLU A 373 -13.27 9.44 23.61
CA GLU A 373 -14.28 10.11 22.75
C GLU A 373 -13.65 10.93 21.63
N LEU A 374 -12.50 11.59 21.86
CA LEU A 374 -11.74 12.22 20.78
C LEU A 374 -11.46 11.20 19.68
N VAL A 375 -10.87 10.05 20.01
CA VAL A 375 -10.50 9.01 19.05
C VAL A 375 -11.73 8.42 18.36
N ARG A 376 -12.83 8.24 19.10
CA ARG A 376 -14.07 7.69 18.56
C ARG A 376 -14.77 8.62 17.58
N LEU A 377 -14.84 9.92 17.91
CA LEU A 377 -15.60 10.91 17.13
C LEU A 377 -14.83 11.47 15.95
N SER A 378 -13.55 11.73 16.13
CA SER A 378 -12.69 12.21 15.04
C SER A 378 -12.16 11.05 14.16
N GLY A 379 -12.35 9.79 14.60
CA GLY A 379 -11.67 8.65 14.02
C GLY A 379 -10.17 8.66 14.33
N VAL A 380 -9.48 7.65 13.84
CA VAL A 380 -8.02 7.64 13.85
C VAL A 380 -7.55 7.99 12.45
N HIS A 381 -6.88 9.13 12.33
CA HIS A 381 -6.33 9.59 11.07
C HIS A 381 -4.84 9.25 10.98
N TYR A 382 -4.32 9.25 9.78
CA TYR A 382 -2.90 8.98 9.54
C TYR A 382 -2.41 7.66 10.17
N GLY A 383 -3.25 6.61 10.20
CA GLY A 383 -2.85 5.27 10.62
C GLY A 383 -2.28 5.15 12.03
N GLN A 384 -2.60 6.08 12.95
CA GLN A 384 -2.01 6.12 14.31
C GLN A 384 -2.37 4.91 15.19
N ASP A 385 -3.38 4.13 14.82
CA ASP A 385 -3.85 2.93 15.53
C ASP A 385 -3.27 1.62 14.98
N VAL A 386 -2.55 1.68 13.87
CA VAL A 386 -1.97 0.52 13.18
C VAL A 386 -0.46 0.68 13.08
N THR A 387 0.29 -0.39 13.35
CA THR A 387 1.71 -0.46 13.01
C THR A 387 1.82 -1.24 11.70
N PRO A 388 2.38 -0.66 10.63
CA PRO A 388 2.65 -1.40 9.42
C PRO A 388 3.55 -2.61 9.65
N PRO A 389 3.51 -3.63 8.79
CA PRO A 389 4.45 -4.74 8.85
C PRO A 389 5.92 -4.28 8.81
N GLU A 390 6.83 -4.97 9.47
CA GLU A 390 8.26 -4.62 9.49
C GLU A 390 8.90 -4.55 8.08
N THR A 391 8.29 -5.22 7.12
CA THR A 391 8.70 -5.21 5.72
C THR A 391 8.24 -3.98 4.94
N GLU A 392 7.39 -3.15 5.52
CA GLU A 392 6.83 -1.96 4.90
C GLU A 392 7.41 -0.68 5.51
N LEU A 393 7.28 0.44 4.80
CA LEU A 393 7.63 1.76 5.32
C LEU A 393 6.69 2.11 6.48
N GLY A 394 7.22 2.63 7.57
CA GLY A 394 6.49 2.89 8.80
C GLY A 394 6.45 1.69 9.76
N GLY A 395 6.96 0.51 9.35
CA GLY A 395 6.92 -0.71 10.14
C GLY A 395 8.07 -0.89 11.13
N SER A 396 9.11 -0.07 11.04
CA SER A 396 10.21 -0.10 12.02
C SER A 396 9.78 0.48 13.37
N ARG A 397 10.56 0.19 14.39
CA ARG A 397 10.30 0.71 15.74
C ARG A 397 10.25 2.24 15.71
N SER A 398 9.13 2.80 16.17
CA SER A 398 8.95 4.25 16.26
C SER A 398 9.98 4.89 17.18
N LEU A 399 10.54 6.03 16.75
CA LEU A 399 11.38 6.89 17.59
C LEU A 399 10.56 7.75 18.55
N PHE A 400 9.24 7.81 18.39
CA PHE A 400 8.34 8.41 19.37
C PHE A 400 8.04 7.35 20.46
N PRO A 401 8.38 7.61 21.72
CA PRO A 401 8.20 6.59 22.77
C PRO A 401 6.73 6.39 23.12
N GLY A 402 6.31 5.16 23.20
CA GLY A 402 4.94 4.76 23.53
C GLY A 402 4.46 3.56 22.71
N THR A 403 3.21 3.19 22.93
CA THR A 403 2.48 2.17 22.16
C THR A 403 1.25 2.81 21.53
N ASN A 404 0.68 2.16 20.52
CA ASN A 404 -0.58 2.58 19.93
C ASN A 404 -1.68 2.66 20.99
N TYR A 405 -2.49 3.70 20.92
CA TYR A 405 -3.53 3.93 21.91
C TYR A 405 -4.70 2.96 21.73
N SER A 406 -5.10 2.33 22.85
CA SER A 406 -6.32 1.52 22.92
C SER A 406 -7.38 2.24 23.74
N ARG A 407 -8.54 2.55 23.12
CA ARG A 407 -9.69 3.12 23.86
C ARG A 407 -10.16 2.19 24.97
N LEU A 408 -10.12 0.87 24.71
CA LEU A 408 -10.52 -0.13 25.69
C LEU A 408 -9.68 -0.05 26.96
N ASP A 409 -8.35 0.11 26.83
CA ASP A 409 -7.47 0.26 28.01
C ASP A 409 -7.82 1.51 28.83
N GLY A 410 -8.20 2.60 28.16
CA GLY A 410 -8.69 3.80 28.82
C GLY A 410 -9.97 3.53 29.61
N TYR A 411 -10.96 2.86 29.02
CA TYR A 411 -12.21 2.50 29.69
C TYR A 411 -11.98 1.52 30.85
N LEU A 412 -11.10 0.54 30.68
CA LEU A 412 -10.76 -0.42 31.75
C LEU A 412 -10.12 0.25 32.97
N LYS A 413 -9.26 1.26 32.76
CA LYS A 413 -8.71 2.08 33.83
C LYS A 413 -9.82 2.79 34.64
N VAL A 414 -10.80 3.38 33.94
CA VAL A 414 -11.95 4.03 34.56
C VAL A 414 -12.79 3.02 35.33
N ILE A 415 -13.10 1.86 34.77
CA ILE A 415 -13.88 0.78 35.42
C ILE A 415 -13.20 0.31 36.69
N ALA A 416 -11.87 0.21 36.72
CA ALA A 416 -11.08 -0.20 37.89
C ALA A 416 -10.96 0.87 38.96
N THR A 417 -11.26 2.15 38.64
CA THR A 417 -11.14 3.26 39.59
C THR A 417 -12.36 3.30 40.50
N THR A 418 -12.20 2.90 41.76
CA THR A 418 -13.29 2.81 42.79
C THR A 418 -13.89 4.15 43.19
N GLN A 419 -13.18 5.25 42.96
CA GLN A 419 -13.60 6.62 43.30
C GLN A 419 -14.06 7.42 42.06
N ALA A 420 -14.25 6.74 40.92
CA ALA A 420 -14.79 7.40 39.72
C ALA A 420 -16.23 7.86 39.96
N GLU A 421 -16.60 9.02 39.43
CA GLU A 421 -18.00 9.46 39.38
C GLU A 421 -18.88 8.42 38.68
N ASP A 422 -20.11 8.20 39.19
CA ASP A 422 -21.02 7.17 38.72
C ASP A 422 -21.29 7.28 37.22
N ASP A 423 -21.48 8.49 36.68
CA ASP A 423 -21.69 8.70 35.24
C ASP A 423 -20.46 8.32 34.42
N ALA A 424 -19.26 8.67 34.87
CA ALA A 424 -18.02 8.35 34.17
C ALA A 424 -17.76 6.83 34.13
N ARG A 425 -18.03 6.13 35.23
CA ARG A 425 -17.87 4.67 35.29
C ARG A 425 -18.93 3.94 34.49
N ALA A 426 -20.19 4.40 34.60
CA ALA A 426 -21.28 3.87 33.76
C ALA A 426 -21.00 4.03 32.26
N TYR A 427 -20.50 5.20 31.85
CA TYR A 427 -20.08 5.44 30.48
C TYR A 427 -18.94 4.52 30.02
N ALA A 428 -17.91 4.36 30.84
CA ALA A 428 -16.80 3.46 30.52
C ALA A 428 -17.24 2.01 30.35
N LEU A 429 -18.15 1.50 31.20
CA LEU A 429 -18.76 0.17 31.07
C LEU A 429 -19.57 0.05 29.77
N PHE A 430 -20.38 1.05 29.45
CA PHE A 430 -21.12 1.12 28.20
C PHE A 430 -20.20 1.03 27.00
N ARG A 431 -19.15 1.87 26.95
CA ARG A 431 -18.20 1.90 25.84
C ARG A 431 -17.36 0.62 25.74
N ALA A 432 -16.95 0.04 26.87
CA ALA A 432 -16.22 -1.22 26.88
C ALA A 432 -17.00 -2.36 26.24
N VAL A 433 -18.33 -2.43 26.47
CA VAL A 433 -19.22 -3.38 25.79
C VAL A 433 -19.38 -3.01 24.31
N GLN A 434 -19.58 -1.73 24.00
CA GLN A 434 -19.78 -1.25 22.63
C GLN A 434 -18.55 -1.45 21.73
N CYS A 435 -17.35 -1.59 22.29
CA CYS A 435 -16.12 -1.91 21.53
C CYS A 435 -16.26 -3.15 20.63
N PHE A 436 -17.19 -4.05 20.95
CA PHE A 436 -17.41 -5.31 20.25
C PHE A 436 -18.67 -5.29 19.36
N ALA A 437 -19.37 -4.18 19.29
CA ALA A 437 -20.52 -4.02 18.38
C ALA A 437 -20.04 -3.98 16.92
N ARG A 438 -20.79 -4.68 16.03
CA ARG A 438 -20.41 -4.86 14.62
C ARG A 438 -20.59 -3.60 13.75
N SER A 439 -21.26 -2.57 14.25
CA SER A 439 -21.58 -1.35 13.51
C SER A 439 -21.10 -0.09 14.22
N GLY A 440 -20.82 0.95 13.47
CA GLY A 440 -20.33 2.24 13.98
C GLY A 440 -18.83 2.24 14.26
N ASN A 441 -18.34 3.37 14.81
CA ASN A 441 -16.93 3.56 15.18
C ASN A 441 -16.63 2.90 16.53
N ASN A 442 -16.81 1.58 16.63
CA ASN A 442 -16.75 0.85 17.88
C ASN A 442 -15.43 0.11 18.10
N GLN A 443 -14.61 -0.09 17.09
CA GLN A 443 -13.27 -0.68 17.27
C GLN A 443 -12.45 0.10 18.31
N CYS A 444 -12.01 -0.60 19.35
CA CYS A 444 -11.32 0.03 20.49
C CYS A 444 -9.88 -0.44 20.69
N GLY A 445 -9.33 -1.22 19.78
CA GLY A 445 -8.02 -1.86 19.83
C GLY A 445 -8.09 -3.32 19.42
N SER A 446 -6.96 -3.98 19.39
CA SER A 446 -6.80 -5.37 18.91
C SER A 446 -6.98 -6.44 20.00
N GLN A 447 -7.31 -6.08 21.23
CA GLN A 447 -7.48 -7.06 22.31
C GLN A 447 -8.73 -7.90 22.12
N GLU A 448 -8.57 -9.22 22.13
CA GLU A 448 -9.66 -10.16 22.22
C GLU A 448 -10.10 -10.30 23.68
N ILE A 449 -11.34 -9.92 23.98
CA ILE A 449 -11.94 -10.05 25.31
C ILE A 449 -12.99 -11.16 25.27
N PRO A 450 -12.93 -12.13 26.20
CA PRO A 450 -13.92 -13.21 26.26
C PRO A 450 -15.35 -12.68 26.40
N PRO A 451 -16.35 -13.31 25.74
CA PRO A 451 -17.76 -12.94 25.88
C PRO A 451 -18.27 -12.91 27.33
N ALA A 452 -17.73 -13.78 28.20
CA ALA A 452 -18.06 -13.80 29.63
C ALA A 452 -17.69 -12.49 30.34
N THR A 453 -16.52 -11.91 30.03
CA THR A 453 -16.07 -10.62 30.59
C THR A 453 -16.97 -9.48 30.09
N ARG A 454 -17.31 -9.47 28.78
CA ARG A 454 -18.21 -8.46 28.19
C ARG A 454 -19.60 -8.54 28.82
N LYS A 455 -20.11 -9.77 29.08
CA LYS A 455 -21.36 -10.01 29.82
C LYS A 455 -21.27 -9.46 31.22
N GLN A 456 -20.15 -9.63 31.92
CA GLN A 456 -19.95 -9.10 33.26
C GLN A 456 -20.03 -7.57 33.27
N TRP A 457 -19.39 -6.87 32.33
CA TRP A 457 -19.46 -5.40 32.19
C TRP A 457 -20.91 -4.95 31.93
N PHE A 458 -21.62 -5.65 31.05
CA PHE A 458 -23.05 -5.40 30.77
C PHE A 458 -23.89 -5.56 32.05
N GLN A 459 -23.71 -6.65 32.81
CA GLN A 459 -24.44 -6.90 34.05
C GLN A 459 -24.12 -5.88 35.15
N THR A 460 -22.85 -5.48 35.25
CA THR A 460 -22.40 -4.46 36.19
C THR A 460 -23.06 -3.12 35.89
N LEU A 461 -23.08 -2.71 34.62
CA LEU A 461 -23.75 -1.48 34.20
C LEU A 461 -25.24 -1.45 34.58
N HIS A 462 -25.97 -2.51 34.28
CA HIS A 462 -27.41 -2.57 34.57
C HIS A 462 -27.74 -2.73 36.06
N LYS A 463 -26.85 -3.37 36.83
CA LYS A 463 -27.04 -3.57 38.26
C LYS A 463 -26.66 -2.34 39.10
N GLU A 464 -25.50 -1.72 38.80
CA GLU A 464 -24.96 -0.62 39.60
C GLU A 464 -25.48 0.75 39.13
N TYR A 465 -25.81 0.88 37.83
CA TYR A 465 -26.25 2.16 37.23
C TYR A 465 -27.54 2.04 36.42
N PRO A 466 -28.64 1.44 36.97
CA PRO A 466 -29.85 1.12 36.23
C PRO A 466 -30.55 2.34 35.62
N ASP A 467 -30.44 3.49 36.28
CA ASP A 467 -31.07 4.73 35.88
C ASP A 467 -30.27 5.56 34.90
N SER A 468 -29.01 5.20 34.63
CA SER A 468 -28.16 5.92 33.69
C SER A 468 -28.70 5.80 32.27
N ILE A 469 -28.45 6.83 31.44
CA ILE A 469 -28.78 6.80 30.02
C ILE A 469 -28.01 5.69 29.29
N TRP A 470 -26.83 5.34 29.80
CA TRP A 470 -25.97 4.31 29.25
C TRP A 470 -26.53 2.91 29.43
N ALA A 471 -27.05 2.58 30.61
CA ALA A 471 -27.74 1.31 30.86
C ALA A 471 -29.04 1.22 30.01
N LYS A 472 -29.83 2.29 29.97
CA LYS A 472 -31.09 2.32 29.20
C LYS A 472 -30.87 2.19 27.69
N SER A 473 -29.74 2.65 27.17
CA SER A 473 -29.41 2.56 25.73
C SER A 473 -28.78 1.23 25.34
N LEU A 474 -28.12 0.51 26.26
CA LEU A 474 -27.40 -0.74 25.95
C LEU A 474 -28.33 -1.95 26.12
N LYS A 475 -28.78 -2.52 24.99
CA LYS A 475 -29.72 -3.66 25.01
C LYS A 475 -29.05 -5.03 24.90
N TYR A 476 -27.86 -5.08 24.34
CA TYR A 476 -27.13 -6.33 24.02
C TYR A 476 -25.67 -6.22 24.40
N TYR A 477 -25.02 -7.38 24.55
CA TYR A 477 -23.56 -7.51 24.57
C TYR A 477 -23.15 -8.49 23.47
N TRP A 478 -22.04 -8.25 22.83
CA TRP A 478 -21.53 -9.00 21.69
C TRP A 478 -20.40 -9.96 22.05
#